data_69cea3ef04f788f5613c2f06b78515ac
#
_entry.id   69cea3ef04f788f5613c2f06b78515ac
#
_cell.length_a   1.000
_cell.length_b   1.000
_cell.length_c   1.000
_cell.angle_alpha   90.00
_cell.angle_beta   90.00
_cell.angle_gamma   90.00
#
_symmetry.space_group_name_H-M   'P 1'
#
loop_
_entity.id
_entity.type
_entity.pdbx_description
1 polymer ?
#
loop_
_entity_poly.entity_id
_entity_poly.type
_entity_poly.pdbx_seq_one_letter_code
_entity_poly.pdbx_strand_id
1 'polypeptide(L)'
;QNTADQIAVSIQERIRQIGSSYDLIVAQRAAVKASEAQLSAIEVTERVRARLTPEFLQLKLQVQLTLAGSQQAELQAMVDYNNALADLARITGTILDQHRVEISMSQVVNGQWTPATPTTTSAPTSAPAADMQRSDPE
;
A
#
# COMPACT_ATOMS: atom_id res chain seq x y z
N GLN A 1 -21.93 -11.20 -28.27
CA GLN A 1 -22.30 -11.83 -26.99
C GLN A 1 -21.07 -12.38 -26.25
N ASN A 2 -20.09 -12.98 -26.95
CA ASN A 2 -18.90 -13.58 -26.29
C ASN A 2 -17.99 -12.57 -25.52
N THR A 3 -17.91 -11.32 -25.95
CA THR A 3 -16.97 -10.34 -25.33
C THR A 3 -17.44 -9.88 -23.95
N ALA A 4 -18.76 -9.66 -23.79
CA ALA A 4 -19.34 -9.26 -22.51
C ALA A 4 -19.22 -10.37 -21.45
N ASP A 5 -19.45 -11.63 -21.87
CA ASP A 5 -19.31 -12.78 -21.00
C ASP A 5 -17.86 -13.00 -20.55
N GLN A 6 -16.90 -12.79 -21.46
CA GLN A 6 -15.47 -12.87 -21.14
C GLN A 6 -15.04 -11.79 -20.14
N ILE A 7 -15.55 -10.56 -20.29
CA ILE A 7 -15.28 -9.47 -19.33
C ILE A 7 -15.87 -9.80 -17.96
N ALA A 8 -17.10 -10.30 -17.90
CA ALA A 8 -17.75 -10.68 -16.65
C ALA A 8 -16.95 -11.78 -15.91
N VAL A 9 -16.50 -12.81 -16.60
CA VAL A 9 -15.67 -13.87 -16.03
C VAL A 9 -14.34 -13.32 -15.54
N SER A 10 -13.68 -12.43 -16.32
CA SER A 10 -12.44 -11.80 -15.92
C SER A 10 -12.57 -10.95 -14.65
N ILE A 11 -13.66 -10.21 -14.52
CA ILE A 11 -13.95 -9.41 -13.32
C ILE A 11 -14.15 -10.32 -12.10
N GLN A 12 -14.93 -11.39 -12.23
CA GLN A 12 -15.15 -12.34 -11.14
C GLN A 12 -13.84 -12.98 -10.67
N GLU A 13 -12.97 -13.35 -11.59
CA GLU A 13 -11.66 -13.93 -11.27
C GLU A 13 -10.77 -12.93 -10.51
N ARG A 14 -10.77 -11.66 -10.95
CA ARG A 14 -10.00 -10.61 -10.25
C ARG A 14 -10.54 -10.32 -8.86
N ILE A 15 -11.86 -10.34 -8.67
CA ILE A 15 -12.46 -10.17 -7.33
C ILE A 15 -12.03 -11.31 -6.39
N ARG A 16 -12.04 -12.56 -6.88
CA ARG A 16 -11.56 -13.70 -6.09
C ARG A 16 -10.07 -13.57 -5.75
N GLN A 17 -9.25 -13.14 -6.72
CA GLN A 17 -7.83 -12.92 -6.51
C GLN A 17 -7.57 -11.83 -5.46
N ILE A 18 -8.32 -10.73 -5.48
CA ILE A 18 -8.24 -9.68 -4.46
C ILE A 18 -8.59 -10.25 -3.07
N GLY A 19 -9.67 -11.03 -2.97
CA GLY A 19 -10.05 -11.68 -1.71
C GLY A 19 -8.95 -12.58 -1.16
N SER A 20 -8.40 -13.48 -1.99
CA SER A 20 -7.33 -14.38 -1.58
C SER A 20 -6.03 -13.64 -1.22
N SER A 21 -5.70 -12.55 -1.93
CA SER A 21 -4.53 -11.72 -1.61
C SER A 21 -4.71 -10.99 -0.28
N TYR A 22 -5.92 -10.54 0.04
CA TYR A 22 -6.21 -9.94 1.34
C TYR A 22 -6.05 -10.96 2.50
N ASP A 23 -6.61 -12.17 2.34
CA ASP A 23 -6.47 -13.23 3.33
C ASP A 23 -4.99 -13.60 3.56
N LEU A 24 -4.20 -13.59 2.47
CA LEU A 24 -2.76 -13.81 2.55
C LEU A 24 -2.06 -12.72 3.36
N ILE A 25 -2.42 -11.44 3.19
CA ILE A 25 -1.86 -10.34 3.99
C ILE A 25 -2.16 -10.55 5.47
N VAL A 26 -3.39 -10.94 5.81
CA VAL A 26 -3.80 -11.20 7.20
C VAL A 26 -2.97 -12.35 7.80
N ALA A 27 -2.78 -13.43 7.04
CA ALA A 27 -1.98 -14.57 7.46
C ALA A 27 -0.50 -14.19 7.65
N GLN A 28 0.10 -13.42 6.71
CA GLN A 28 1.49 -12.98 6.82
C GLN A 28 1.71 -12.03 8.00
N ARG A 29 0.78 -11.13 8.27
CA ARG A 29 0.82 -10.28 9.49
C ARG A 29 0.79 -11.09 10.77
N ALA A 30 0.01 -12.16 10.82
CA ALA A 30 0.01 -13.06 11.96
C ALA A 30 1.36 -13.78 12.12
N ALA A 31 1.99 -14.19 11.01
CA ALA A 31 3.32 -14.80 11.01
C ALA A 31 4.41 -13.81 11.48
N VAL A 32 4.37 -12.54 11.04
CA VAL A 32 5.29 -11.50 11.51
C VAL A 32 5.15 -11.32 13.02
N LYS A 33 3.94 -11.16 13.54
CA LYS A 33 3.70 -11.03 14.99
C LYS A 33 4.20 -12.24 15.80
N ALA A 34 4.04 -13.44 15.26
CA ALA A 34 4.54 -14.65 15.92
C ALA A 34 6.08 -14.66 15.96
N SER A 35 6.74 -14.27 14.86
CA SER A 35 8.20 -14.18 14.77
C SER A 35 8.76 -13.08 15.68
N GLU A 36 8.08 -11.93 15.80
CA GLU A 36 8.42 -10.86 16.74
C GLU A 36 8.31 -11.31 18.19
N ALA A 37 7.24 -12.02 18.54
CA ALA A 37 7.06 -12.58 19.87
C ALA A 37 8.16 -13.60 20.21
N GLN A 38 8.55 -14.44 19.24
CA GLN A 38 9.63 -15.39 19.40
C GLN A 38 10.97 -14.69 19.62
N LEU A 39 11.27 -13.64 18.85
CA LEU A 39 12.49 -12.84 19.03
C LEU A 39 12.52 -12.18 20.39
N SER A 40 11.41 -11.57 20.82
CA SER A 40 11.27 -10.96 22.14
C SER A 40 11.51 -11.97 23.28
N ALA A 41 11.00 -13.19 23.18
CA ALA A 41 11.23 -14.24 24.16
C ALA A 41 12.72 -14.64 24.25
N ILE A 42 13.43 -14.67 23.11
CA ILE A 42 14.87 -14.92 23.06
C ILE A 42 15.64 -13.77 23.70
N GLU A 43 15.27 -12.52 23.44
CA GLU A 43 15.92 -11.36 24.04
C GLU A 43 15.73 -11.30 25.56
N VAL A 44 14.54 -11.65 26.06
CA VAL A 44 14.31 -11.77 27.51
C VAL A 44 15.19 -12.87 28.10
N THR A 45 15.31 -14.01 27.42
CA THR A 45 16.16 -15.12 27.87
C THR A 45 17.64 -14.70 27.87
N GLU A 46 18.08 -13.92 26.89
CA GLU A 46 19.43 -13.38 26.81
C GLU A 46 19.78 -12.51 28.02
N ARG A 47 18.88 -11.66 28.47
CA ARG A 47 19.09 -10.77 29.64
C ARG A 47 19.23 -11.54 30.96
N VAL A 48 18.62 -12.70 31.08
CA VAL A 48 18.64 -13.51 32.29
C VAL A 48 19.84 -14.47 32.31
N ARG A 49 20.42 -14.77 31.16
CA ARG A 49 21.57 -15.69 31.05
C ARG A 49 22.87 -15.00 31.44
N ALA A 50 23.62 -15.63 32.34
CA ALA A 50 24.94 -15.15 32.77
C ALA A 50 26.03 -15.32 31.69
N ARG A 51 25.82 -16.23 30.72
CA ARG A 51 26.77 -16.48 29.61
C ARG A 51 26.01 -16.78 28.32
N LEU A 52 26.47 -16.19 27.25
CA LEU A 52 26.01 -16.48 25.90
C LEU A 52 26.80 -17.65 25.33
N THR A 53 26.10 -18.67 24.87
CA THR A 53 26.73 -19.81 24.19
C THR A 53 26.62 -19.61 22.66
N PRO A 54 27.54 -20.22 21.88
CA PRO A 54 27.49 -20.15 20.42
C PRO A 54 26.16 -20.67 19.86
N GLU A 55 25.59 -21.71 20.45
CA GLU A 55 24.30 -22.29 20.06
C GLU A 55 23.14 -21.30 20.26
N PHE A 56 23.20 -20.53 21.35
CA PHE A 56 22.19 -19.50 21.61
C PHE A 56 22.26 -18.35 20.58
N LEU A 57 23.47 -17.91 20.21
CA LEU A 57 23.67 -16.90 19.19
C LEU A 57 23.18 -17.39 17.82
N GLN A 58 23.45 -18.66 17.49
CA GLN A 58 22.94 -19.26 16.27
C GLN A 58 21.40 -19.30 16.25
N LEU A 59 20.76 -19.68 17.36
CA LEU A 59 19.31 -19.65 17.50
C LEU A 59 18.76 -18.23 17.30
N LYS A 60 19.37 -17.22 17.91
CA LYS A 60 18.97 -15.82 17.77
C LYS A 60 19.05 -15.37 16.32
N LEU A 61 20.14 -15.66 15.63
CA LEU A 61 20.30 -15.36 14.21
C LEU A 61 19.24 -16.05 13.35
N GLN A 62 18.95 -17.32 13.63
CA GLN A 62 17.91 -18.07 12.94
C GLN A 62 16.53 -17.41 13.08
N VAL A 63 16.17 -16.95 14.27
CA VAL A 63 14.89 -16.26 14.51
C VAL A 63 14.86 -14.91 13.84
N GLN A 64 15.95 -14.16 13.83
CA GLN A 64 16.04 -12.89 13.08
C GLN A 64 15.87 -13.09 11.57
N LEU A 65 16.46 -14.14 11.00
CA LEU A 65 16.26 -14.49 9.59
C LEU A 65 14.80 -14.88 9.30
N THR A 66 14.17 -15.62 10.21
CA THR A 66 12.76 -15.97 10.08
C THR A 66 11.86 -14.73 10.12
N LEU A 67 12.12 -13.80 11.03
CA LEU A 67 11.41 -12.53 11.09
C LEU A 67 11.56 -11.72 9.78
N ALA A 68 12.79 -11.56 9.30
CA ALA A 68 13.06 -10.85 8.05
C ALA A 68 12.32 -11.50 6.86
N GLY A 69 12.33 -12.83 6.77
CA GLY A 69 11.58 -13.58 5.76
C GLY A 69 10.07 -13.35 5.85
N SER A 70 9.51 -13.34 7.06
CA SER A 70 8.09 -13.07 7.28
C SER A 70 7.70 -11.65 6.88
N GLN A 71 8.52 -10.65 7.20
CA GLN A 71 8.32 -9.26 6.80
C GLN A 71 8.40 -9.09 5.27
N GLN A 72 9.34 -9.76 4.63
CA GLN A 72 9.44 -9.77 3.17
C GLN A 72 8.19 -10.38 2.53
N ALA A 73 7.68 -11.48 3.07
CA ALA A 73 6.48 -12.14 2.57
C ALA A 73 5.22 -11.26 2.76
N GLU A 74 5.11 -10.51 3.87
CA GLU A 74 4.04 -9.54 4.08
C GLU A 74 4.08 -8.42 3.04
N LEU A 75 5.26 -7.83 2.79
CA LEU A 75 5.44 -6.79 1.77
C LEU A 75 5.07 -7.29 0.37
N GLN A 76 5.49 -8.51 0.02
CA GLN A 76 5.14 -9.11 -1.27
C GLN A 76 3.62 -9.29 -1.40
N ALA A 77 2.95 -9.78 -0.35
CA ALA A 77 1.50 -9.93 -0.34
C ALA A 77 0.76 -8.58 -0.51
N MET A 78 1.28 -7.50 0.09
CA MET A 78 0.74 -6.16 -0.11
C MET A 78 0.93 -5.65 -1.55
N VAL A 79 2.07 -5.92 -2.16
CA VAL A 79 2.34 -5.57 -3.57
C VAL A 79 1.40 -6.33 -4.50
N ASP A 80 1.21 -7.63 -4.27
CA ASP A 80 0.32 -8.47 -5.07
C ASP A 80 -1.14 -8.02 -4.96
N TYR A 81 -1.58 -7.63 -3.77
CA TYR A 81 -2.90 -7.06 -3.53
C TYR A 81 -3.09 -5.74 -4.30
N ASN A 82 -2.12 -4.82 -4.22
CA ASN A 82 -2.19 -3.55 -4.94
C ASN A 82 -2.20 -3.73 -6.46
N ASN A 83 -1.41 -4.68 -6.97
CA ASN A 83 -1.40 -5.03 -8.39
C ASN A 83 -2.77 -5.60 -8.83
N ALA A 84 -3.37 -6.46 -8.01
CA ALA A 84 -4.70 -7.01 -8.30
C ALA A 84 -5.79 -5.91 -8.34
N LEU A 85 -5.72 -4.91 -7.44
CA LEU A 85 -6.60 -3.74 -7.46
C LEU A 85 -6.40 -2.88 -8.71
N ALA A 86 -5.15 -2.61 -9.09
CA ALA A 86 -4.83 -1.85 -10.29
C ALA A 86 -5.30 -2.57 -11.56
N ASP A 87 -5.16 -3.88 -11.62
CA ASP A 87 -5.66 -4.70 -12.72
C ASP A 87 -7.20 -4.65 -12.81
N LEU A 88 -7.90 -4.72 -11.68
CA LEU A 88 -9.36 -4.57 -11.66
C LEU A 88 -9.77 -3.18 -12.17
N ALA A 89 -9.13 -2.11 -11.67
CA ALA A 89 -9.40 -0.75 -12.10
C ALA A 89 -9.13 -0.54 -13.62
N ARG A 90 -8.12 -1.23 -14.15
CA ARG A 90 -7.81 -1.23 -15.59
C ARG A 90 -8.90 -1.93 -16.41
N ILE A 91 -9.38 -3.09 -15.97
CA ILE A 91 -10.42 -3.87 -16.68
C ILE A 91 -11.77 -3.15 -16.63
N THR A 92 -12.09 -2.48 -15.53
CA THR A 92 -13.33 -1.70 -15.37
C THR A 92 -13.25 -0.32 -16.02
N GLY A 93 -12.06 0.13 -16.47
CA GLY A 93 -11.85 1.45 -17.07
C GLY A 93 -11.85 2.60 -16.05
N THR A 94 -11.86 2.31 -14.75
CA THR A 94 -11.96 3.33 -13.68
C THR A 94 -10.59 3.85 -13.20
N ILE A 95 -9.50 3.39 -13.80
CA ILE A 95 -8.14 3.75 -13.37
C ILE A 95 -7.86 5.25 -13.47
N LEU A 96 -8.41 5.91 -14.50
CA LEU A 96 -8.25 7.35 -14.73
C LEU A 96 -9.01 8.17 -13.69
N ASP A 97 -10.24 7.76 -13.37
CA ASP A 97 -11.06 8.39 -12.34
C ASP A 97 -10.44 8.25 -10.95
N GLN A 98 -9.93 7.06 -10.63
CA GLN A 98 -9.29 6.77 -9.34
C GLN A 98 -8.03 7.60 -9.10
N HIS A 99 -7.26 7.86 -10.18
CA HIS A 99 -6.05 8.67 -10.11
C HIS A 99 -6.28 10.14 -10.47
N ARG A 100 -7.53 10.56 -10.68
CA ARG A 100 -7.92 11.93 -11.07
C ARG A 100 -7.15 12.43 -12.30
N VAL A 101 -6.92 11.56 -13.27
CA VAL A 101 -6.24 11.91 -14.52
C VAL A 101 -7.28 12.40 -15.51
N GLU A 102 -7.33 13.70 -15.73
CA GLU A 102 -8.15 14.31 -16.79
C GLU A 102 -7.37 14.24 -18.10
N ILE A 103 -7.91 13.51 -19.08
CA ILE A 103 -7.37 13.51 -20.43
C ILE A 103 -8.05 14.64 -21.21
N SER A 104 -7.39 15.78 -21.30
CA SER A 104 -7.83 16.83 -22.19
C SER A 104 -7.43 16.48 -23.63
N MET A 105 -8.43 16.18 -24.47
CA MET A 105 -8.19 16.00 -25.90
C MET A 105 -7.91 17.36 -26.53
N SER A 106 -6.74 17.51 -27.16
CA SER A 106 -6.47 18.63 -28.03
C SER A 106 -7.42 18.60 -29.23
N GLN A 107 -8.22 19.65 -29.41
CA GLN A 107 -9.11 19.75 -30.55
C GLN A 107 -8.39 20.37 -31.75
N VAL A 108 -8.58 19.80 -32.93
CA VAL A 108 -8.17 20.39 -34.17
C VAL A 108 -9.28 21.36 -34.62
N VAL A 109 -9.07 22.65 -34.40
CA VAL A 109 -9.98 23.68 -34.88
C VAL A 109 -9.34 24.34 -36.12
N ASN A 110 -10.05 24.34 -37.23
CA ASN A 110 -9.61 24.92 -38.51
C ASN A 110 -8.26 24.44 -39.05
N GLY A 111 -7.94 23.14 -38.83
CA GLY A 111 -6.70 22.57 -39.35
C GLY A 111 -5.42 22.95 -38.59
N GLN A 112 -5.53 23.68 -37.50
CA GLN A 112 -4.41 24.01 -36.61
C GLN A 112 -4.50 23.22 -35.29
N TRP A 113 -3.36 22.71 -34.89
CA TRP A 113 -3.21 21.96 -33.63
C TRP A 113 -3.12 22.96 -32.47
N THR A 114 -4.11 22.97 -31.56
CA THR A 114 -4.04 23.76 -30.34
C THR A 114 -3.83 22.80 -29.17
N PRO A 115 -2.71 22.94 -28.42
CA PRO A 115 -2.51 22.15 -27.23
C PRO A 115 -3.56 22.51 -26.18
N ALA A 116 -4.11 21.50 -25.49
CA ALA A 116 -5.01 21.71 -24.38
C ALA A 116 -4.30 22.48 -23.27
N THR A 117 -4.84 23.61 -22.87
CA THR A 117 -4.34 24.35 -21.69
C THR A 117 -4.61 23.53 -20.44
N PRO A 118 -3.59 23.24 -19.60
CA PRO A 118 -3.82 22.54 -18.34
C PRO A 118 -4.68 23.45 -17.45
N THR A 119 -5.88 22.99 -17.10
CA THR A 119 -6.70 23.67 -16.11
C THR A 119 -6.05 23.43 -14.74
N THR A 120 -5.26 24.38 -14.29
CA THR A 120 -4.72 24.40 -12.95
C THR A 120 -5.87 24.65 -11.99
N THR A 121 -6.45 23.60 -11.45
CA THR A 121 -7.39 23.72 -10.32
C THR A 121 -6.56 24.19 -9.12
N SER A 122 -6.63 25.51 -8.86
CA SER A 122 -6.07 26.12 -7.67
C SER A 122 -6.73 25.48 -6.44
N ALA A 123 -5.91 24.89 -5.60
CA ALA A 123 -6.32 24.44 -4.28
C ALA A 123 -6.90 25.61 -3.49
N PRO A 124 -8.00 25.44 -2.73
CA PRO A 124 -8.51 26.49 -1.87
C PRO A 124 -7.52 26.74 -0.73
N THR A 125 -6.74 27.80 -0.86
CA THR A 125 -6.01 28.40 0.25
C THR A 125 -7.02 29.13 1.13
N SER A 126 -7.43 28.54 2.24
CA SER A 126 -8.05 29.24 3.33
C SER A 126 -7.58 28.67 4.65
N ALA A 127 -6.44 29.15 5.10
CA ALA A 127 -6.14 29.17 6.53
C ALA A 127 -6.69 30.49 7.10
N PRO A 128 -7.54 30.47 8.13
CA PRO A 128 -7.89 31.68 8.84
C PRO A 128 -6.70 32.10 9.69
N ALA A 129 -6.25 33.33 9.49
CA ALA A 129 -5.31 34.00 10.36
C ALA A 129 -5.93 34.10 11.76
N ALA A 130 -5.33 33.45 12.74
CA ALA A 130 -5.60 33.67 14.14
C ALA A 130 -5.04 35.04 14.51
N ASP A 131 -5.95 35.97 14.74
CA ASP A 131 -5.71 37.27 15.33
C ASP A 131 -5.30 37.06 16.79
N MET A 132 -4.01 37.19 17.05
CA MET A 132 -3.43 37.09 18.38
C MET A 132 -3.36 38.49 18.94
N GLN A 133 -4.50 38.92 19.51
CA GLN A 133 -4.59 40.18 20.29
C GLN A 133 -3.75 40.03 21.56
N ARG A 134 -2.66 40.76 21.55
CA ARG A 134 -1.76 41.05 22.65
C ARG A 134 -2.50 41.90 23.66
N SER A 135 -2.76 41.37 24.84
CA SER A 135 -3.15 42.13 26.04
C SER A 135 -1.92 42.27 26.91
N ASP A 136 -1.41 43.48 27.04
CA ASP A 136 -0.47 43.85 28.06
C ASP A 136 -1.24 44.03 29.39
N PRO A 137 -0.70 43.63 30.53
CA PRO A 137 -1.16 44.06 31.85
C PRO A 137 -0.24 45.17 32.39
N GLU A 138 -0.90 46.16 32.99
CA GLU A 138 -0.29 47.04 34.01
C GLU A 138 -0.06 46.28 35.32
#